data_ced09cc416c395b930a2347c998c014b
#
_entry.id   ced09cc416c395b930a2347c998c014b
#
_cell.length_a   1.000
_cell.length_b   1.000
_cell.length_c   1.000
_cell.angle_alpha   90.00
_cell.angle_beta   90.00
_cell.angle_gamma   90.00
#
_symmetry.space_group_name_H-M   'P 1'
#
loop_
_entity.id
_entity.type
_entity.pdbx_description
1 polymer ?
#
loop_
_entity_poly.entity_id
_entity_poly.type
_entity_poly.pdbx_seq_one_letter_code
_entity_poly.pdbx_strand_id
1 'polypeptide(L)'
;MKIKVLGPGCPFCKKLHEMTINALAELGVAAEVEHINDWKQILSYIPATPGLVINEKVKHYGKPLPSLEKVKQLISEERETSSQ
;
A
#
# COMPACT_ATOMS: atom_id res chain seq x y z
N MET A 1 -6.87 10.18 3.12
CA MET A 1 -5.77 9.40 2.54
C MET A 1 -6.34 8.19 1.82
N LYS A 2 -5.87 7.96 0.62
CA LYS A 2 -6.27 6.78 -0.16
C LYS A 2 -5.08 5.87 -0.36
N ILE A 3 -5.27 4.59 -0.06
CA ILE A 3 -4.23 3.59 -0.20
C ILE A 3 -4.73 2.50 -1.14
N LYS A 4 -3.89 2.12 -2.10
CA LYS A 4 -4.21 1.05 -3.04
C LYS A 4 -3.19 -0.06 -2.88
N VAL A 5 -3.68 -1.28 -2.69
CA VAL A 5 -2.83 -2.47 -2.68
C VAL A 5 -3.03 -3.17 -4.01
N LEU A 6 -1.96 -3.25 -4.80
CA LEU A 6 -2.03 -3.74 -6.16
C LEU A 6 -1.56 -5.19 -6.24
N GLY A 7 -2.43 -6.06 -6.70
CA GLY A 7 -2.07 -7.45 -6.89
C GLY A 7 -3.27 -8.34 -7.18
N PRO A 8 -3.09 -9.43 -7.93
CA PRO A 8 -4.18 -10.28 -8.39
C PRO A 8 -4.70 -11.28 -7.33
N GLY A 9 -4.44 -11.04 -6.05
CA GLY A 9 -4.95 -11.90 -4.99
C GLY A 9 -4.01 -13.02 -4.57
N CYS A 10 -2.74 -12.91 -4.89
CA CYS A 10 -1.75 -13.90 -4.44
C CYS A 10 -1.51 -13.77 -2.92
N PRO A 11 -0.88 -14.77 -2.28
CA PRO A 11 -0.62 -14.70 -0.84
C PRO A 11 0.15 -13.47 -0.40
N PHE A 12 1.10 -13.03 -1.21
CA PHE A 12 1.88 -11.83 -0.90
C PHE A 12 1.03 -10.57 -0.94
N CYS A 13 0.09 -10.51 -1.87
CA CYS A 13 -0.82 -9.36 -2.00
C CYS A 13 -1.73 -9.27 -0.78
N LYS A 14 -2.26 -10.40 -0.33
CA LYS A 14 -3.10 -10.45 0.86
C LYS A 14 -2.31 -10.04 2.10
N LYS A 15 -1.08 -10.51 2.20
CA LYS A 15 -0.22 -10.19 3.34
C LYS A 15 0.08 -8.69 3.39
N LEU A 16 0.37 -8.09 2.25
CA LEU A 16 0.61 -6.66 2.18
C LEU A 16 -0.64 -5.88 2.58
N HIS A 17 -1.80 -6.33 2.13
CA HIS A 17 -3.07 -5.69 2.51
C HIS A 17 -3.27 -5.73 4.03
N GLU A 18 -3.05 -6.89 4.64
CA GLU A 18 -3.19 -7.04 6.09
C GLU A 18 -2.20 -6.14 6.83
N MET A 19 -0.95 -6.10 6.38
CA MET A 19 0.06 -5.23 6.99
C MET A 19 -0.35 -3.77 6.90
N THR A 20 -0.93 -3.36 5.78
CA THR A 20 -1.39 -1.99 5.60
C THR A 20 -2.51 -1.66 6.59
N ILE A 21 -3.49 -2.55 6.74
CA ILE A 21 -4.57 -2.36 7.69
C ILE A 21 -4.03 -2.26 9.11
N ASN A 22 -3.12 -3.17 9.49
CA ASN A 22 -2.52 -3.17 10.81
C ASN A 22 -1.72 -1.89 11.08
N ALA A 23 -0.97 -1.44 10.07
CA ALA A 23 -0.18 -0.22 10.21
C ALA A 23 -1.08 0.99 10.45
N LEU A 24 -2.19 1.10 9.72
CA LEU A 24 -3.15 2.18 9.91
C LEU A 24 -3.76 2.15 11.31
N ALA A 25 -4.09 0.96 11.79
CA ALA A 25 -4.65 0.82 13.14
C ALA A 25 -3.65 1.24 14.20
N GLU A 26 -2.39 0.84 14.06
CA GLU A 26 -1.35 1.20 15.03
C GLU A 26 -1.03 2.69 15.03
N LEU A 27 -1.09 3.32 13.86
CA LEU A 27 -0.82 4.75 13.73
C LEU A 27 -2.04 5.61 14.05
N GLY A 28 -3.22 5.00 14.14
CA GLY A 28 -4.45 5.74 14.36
C GLY A 28 -4.83 6.62 13.19
N VAL A 29 -4.49 6.20 11.97
CA VAL A 29 -4.76 6.97 10.76
C VAL A 29 -6.01 6.43 10.07
N ALA A 30 -6.95 7.33 9.76
CA ALA A 30 -8.12 6.97 8.98
C ALA A 30 -7.78 7.07 7.50
N ALA A 31 -7.98 5.99 6.74
CA ALA A 31 -7.68 5.95 5.33
C ALA A 31 -8.58 4.96 4.62
N GLU A 32 -8.81 5.20 3.33
CA GLU A 32 -9.51 4.25 2.48
C GLU A 32 -8.47 3.30 1.89
N VAL A 33 -8.69 2.00 2.06
CA VAL A 33 -7.80 0.97 1.50
C VAL A 33 -8.56 0.21 0.43
N GLU A 34 -8.02 0.20 -0.77
CA GLU A 34 -8.62 -0.48 -1.90
C GLU A 34 -7.66 -1.53 -2.44
N HIS A 35 -8.18 -2.71 -2.73
CA HIS A 35 -7.38 -3.78 -3.30
C HIS A 35 -7.66 -3.85 -4.81
N ILE A 36 -6.66 -3.55 -5.61
CA ILE A 36 -6.77 -3.54 -7.06
C ILE A 36 -6.25 -4.87 -7.60
N ASN A 37 -7.10 -5.63 -8.27
CA ASN A 37 -6.72 -6.91 -8.84
C ASN A 37 -6.81 -6.96 -10.36
N ASP A 38 -7.07 -5.83 -10.99
CA ASP A 38 -7.11 -5.72 -12.45
C ASP A 38 -5.71 -5.45 -12.98
N TRP A 39 -5.20 -6.36 -13.81
CA TRP A 39 -3.85 -6.28 -14.35
C TRP A 39 -3.59 -4.99 -15.14
N LYS A 40 -4.58 -4.46 -15.83
CA LYS A 40 -4.40 -3.21 -16.57
C LYS A 40 -4.11 -2.06 -15.64
N GLN A 41 -4.86 -1.97 -14.54
CA GLN A 41 -4.63 -0.93 -13.55
C GLN A 41 -3.32 -1.14 -12.82
N ILE A 42 -3.02 -2.38 -12.45
CA ILE A 42 -1.77 -2.70 -11.77
C ILE A 42 -0.57 -2.26 -12.60
N LEU A 43 -0.54 -2.64 -13.87
CA LEU A 43 0.59 -2.33 -14.74
C LEU A 43 0.70 -0.84 -15.06
N SER A 44 -0.38 -0.08 -14.91
CA SER A 44 -0.31 1.37 -15.08
C SER A 44 0.44 2.05 -13.95
N TYR A 45 0.57 1.39 -12.80
CA TYR A 45 1.27 1.92 -11.64
C TYR A 45 2.66 1.30 -11.45
N ILE A 46 2.75 -0.03 -11.58
CA ILE A 46 3.95 -0.77 -11.16
C ILE A 46 4.32 -1.86 -12.17
N PRO A 47 5.62 -2.20 -12.28
CA PRO A 47 6.06 -3.28 -13.18
C PRO A 47 6.00 -4.66 -12.55
N ALA A 48 5.79 -4.76 -11.24
CA ALA A 48 5.80 -6.05 -10.54
C ALA A 48 4.87 -5.99 -9.32
N THR A 49 4.26 -7.12 -8.97
CA THR A 49 3.37 -7.22 -7.81
C THR A 49 4.08 -7.91 -6.66
N PRO A 50 3.64 -7.70 -5.43
CA PRO A 50 2.58 -6.78 -5.01
C PRO A 50 3.05 -5.33 -4.97
N GLY A 51 2.11 -4.39 -4.96
CA GLY A 51 2.44 -2.98 -4.94
C GLY A 51 1.64 -2.21 -3.89
N LEU A 52 2.20 -1.11 -3.43
CA LEU A 52 1.58 -0.23 -2.46
C LEU A 52 1.60 1.19 -3.00
N VAL A 53 0.42 1.79 -3.14
CA VAL A 53 0.26 3.16 -3.62
C VAL A 53 -0.47 3.95 -2.55
N ILE A 54 0.08 5.09 -2.18
CA ILE A 54 -0.51 5.97 -1.19
C ILE A 54 -0.68 7.35 -1.81
N ASN A 55 -1.92 7.85 -1.84
CA ASN A 55 -2.27 9.14 -2.44
C ASN A 55 -1.73 9.27 -3.87
N GLU A 56 -1.92 8.23 -4.69
CA GLU A 56 -1.49 8.16 -6.08
C GLU A 56 0.03 8.13 -6.27
N LYS A 57 0.80 7.94 -5.19
CA LYS A 57 2.25 7.80 -5.26
C LYS A 57 2.64 6.36 -4.99
N VAL A 58 3.41 5.77 -5.89
CA VAL A 58 3.91 4.41 -5.73
C VAL A 58 4.97 4.40 -4.64
N LYS A 59 4.69 3.70 -3.54
CA LYS A 59 5.60 3.63 -2.39
C LYS A 59 6.42 2.35 -2.35
N HIS A 60 5.88 1.27 -2.91
CA HIS A 60 6.58 -0.01 -2.93
C HIS A 60 6.02 -0.89 -4.03
N TYR A 61 6.86 -1.70 -4.64
CA TYR A 61 6.41 -2.73 -5.57
C TYR A 61 7.40 -3.90 -5.59
N GLY A 62 6.89 -5.07 -5.97
CA GLY A 62 7.71 -6.26 -6.11
C GLY A 62 8.06 -6.94 -4.79
N LYS A 63 8.89 -7.94 -4.88
CA LYS A 63 9.38 -8.71 -3.72
C LYS A 63 10.79 -8.27 -3.38
N PRO A 64 11.21 -8.39 -2.12
CA PRO A 64 10.46 -8.91 -0.98
C PRO A 64 9.43 -7.91 -0.46
N LEU A 65 8.48 -8.40 0.34
CA LEU A 65 7.51 -7.53 0.99
C LEU A 65 8.20 -6.61 1.98
N PRO A 66 7.69 -5.37 2.14
CA PRO A 66 8.23 -4.50 3.18
C PRO A 66 7.82 -5.03 4.55
N SER A 67 8.58 -4.65 5.58
CA SER A 67 8.20 -4.98 6.95
C SER A 67 7.05 -4.08 7.40
N LEU A 68 6.39 -4.47 8.48
CA LEU A 68 5.34 -3.64 9.08
C LEU A 68 5.87 -2.24 9.44
N GLU A 69 7.09 -2.18 9.96
CA GLU A 69 7.72 -0.91 10.29
C GLU A 69 7.90 -0.03 9.06
N LYS A 70 8.30 -0.64 7.95
CA LYS A 70 8.47 0.10 6.70
C LYS A 70 7.14 0.64 6.19
N VAL A 71 6.09 -0.17 6.25
CA VAL A 71 4.75 0.25 5.84
C VAL A 71 4.28 1.42 6.69
N LYS A 72 4.49 1.35 8.00
CA LYS A 72 4.14 2.44 8.93
C LYS A 72 4.90 3.71 8.57
N GLN A 73 6.18 3.59 8.26
CA GLN A 73 6.99 4.74 7.86
C GLN A 73 6.45 5.38 6.59
N LEU A 74 6.13 4.58 5.58
CA LEU A 74 5.61 5.09 4.31
C LEU A 74 4.28 5.83 4.50
N ILE A 75 3.41 5.30 5.34
CA ILE A 75 2.13 5.92 5.65
C ILE A 75 2.35 7.24 6.41
N SER A 76 3.26 7.23 7.37
CA SER A 76 3.56 8.43 8.15
C SER A 76 4.10 9.56 7.29
N GLU A 77 4.96 9.24 6.32
CA GLU A 77 5.51 10.23 5.40
C GLU A 77 4.41 10.93 4.62
N GLU A 78 3.45 10.18 4.09
CA GLU A 78 2.35 10.75 3.32
C GLU A 78 1.34 11.47 4.19
N ARG A 79 1.15 11.00 5.40
CA ARG A 79 0.29 11.66 6.37
C ARG A 79 0.81 13.07 6.70
N GLU A 80 2.11 13.20 6.91
CA GLU A 80 2.72 14.49 7.19
C GLU A 80 2.58 15.44 6.00
N THR A 81 2.82 14.94 4.81
CA THR A 81 2.67 15.72 3.58
C THR A 81 1.22 16.19 3.40
N SER A 82 0.26 15.30 3.67
CA SER A 82 -1.16 15.59 3.48
C SER A 82 -1.69 16.60 4.49
N SER A 83 -1.06 16.74 5.63
CA SER A 83 -1.55 17.64 6.68
C SER A 83 -1.22 19.10 6.44
N GLN A 84 -0.50 19.39 5.39
CA GLN A 84 -0.10 20.77 5.08
C GLN A 84 -1.11 21.53 4.20
#